data_c3b444f5fa17224af5d57fea382e12c0
#
_entry.id   c3b444f5fa17224af5d57fea382e12c0
#
_cell.length_a   1.000
_cell.length_b   1.000
_cell.length_c   1.000
_cell.angle_alpha   90.00
_cell.angle_beta   90.00
_cell.angle_gamma   90.00
#
_symmetry.space_group_name_H-M   'P 1'
#
loop_
_entity.id
_entity.type
_entity.pdbx_description
1 polymer ?
#
loop_
_entity_poly.entity_id
_entity_poly.type
_entity_poly.pdbx_seq_one_letter_code
_entity_poly.pdbx_strand_id
1 'polypeptide(L)'
;MCKIYTGFNSIDKSLNISKGDLVIVGGRPAIGKTSFICNIIKNTLDNQKGLFFSMQFIKSKAVESIKPTYNNNYEIVKNIVDIDEIILKTAENKMKNDISVVFIDNFIDLVAYSVYSAKRIILKLKEMAKRLDVAVFVTEHLVRNSKHYYTYHDMRHSDFISLADKILTINKFDVESNATSIRIEKDLTKYSGVEFRLKFDNNSFSYTEF
;
A
#
# COMPACT_ATOMS: atom_id res chain seq x y z
N MET A 1 3.36 13.11 -16.48
CA MET A 1 3.03 12.62 -15.11
C MET A 1 4.26 11.97 -14.52
N CYS A 2 4.61 12.29 -13.28
CA CYS A 2 5.78 11.71 -12.63
C CYS A 2 5.42 10.28 -12.18
N LYS A 3 6.17 9.28 -12.65
CA LYS A 3 5.97 7.87 -12.32
C LYS A 3 6.42 7.59 -10.89
N ILE A 4 5.65 6.79 -10.18
CA ILE A 4 5.96 6.26 -8.85
C ILE A 4 6.39 4.80 -9.04
N TYR A 5 7.51 4.44 -8.45
CA TYR A 5 8.09 3.11 -8.55
C TYR A 5 7.79 2.27 -7.31
N THR A 6 7.62 0.98 -7.49
CA THR A 6 7.58 -0.01 -6.40
C THR A 6 8.98 -0.56 -6.09
N GLY A 7 9.90 -0.41 -7.03
CA GLY A 7 11.23 -0.98 -6.98
C GLY A 7 11.28 -2.48 -7.31
N PHE A 8 10.14 -3.05 -7.72
CA PHE A 8 10.05 -4.37 -8.33
C PHE A 8 9.94 -4.19 -9.85
N ASN A 9 10.96 -4.60 -10.58
CA ASN A 9 11.07 -4.35 -12.02
C ASN A 9 9.89 -4.91 -12.82
N SER A 10 9.43 -6.11 -12.47
CA SER A 10 8.31 -6.77 -13.14
C SER A 10 6.99 -6.00 -12.95
N ILE A 11 6.74 -5.52 -11.74
CA ILE A 11 5.56 -4.72 -11.41
C ILE A 11 5.67 -3.35 -12.10
N ASP A 12 6.80 -2.68 -12.00
CA ASP A 12 7.01 -1.34 -12.54
C ASP A 12 6.95 -1.27 -14.08
N LYS A 13 7.24 -2.40 -14.76
CA LYS A 13 7.04 -2.52 -16.22
C LYS A 13 5.58 -2.68 -16.61
N SER A 14 4.78 -3.30 -15.76
CA SER A 14 3.40 -3.68 -16.07
C SER A 14 2.36 -2.74 -15.47
N LEU A 15 2.70 -2.02 -14.41
CA LEU A 15 1.81 -1.10 -13.72
C LEU A 15 2.42 0.31 -13.70
N ASN A 16 1.69 1.24 -14.31
CA ASN A 16 2.10 2.64 -14.32
C ASN A 16 1.39 3.41 -13.20
N ILE A 17 2.06 3.53 -12.05
CA ILE A 17 1.56 4.32 -10.92
C ILE A 17 2.05 5.76 -11.09
N SER A 18 1.15 6.72 -10.91
CA SER A 18 1.44 8.16 -11.02
C SER A 18 1.06 8.90 -9.75
N LYS A 19 1.62 10.07 -9.54
CA LYS A 19 1.11 11.01 -8.55
C LYS A 19 -0.38 11.27 -8.83
N GLY A 20 -1.19 11.38 -7.77
CA GLY A 20 -2.64 11.49 -7.86
C GLY A 20 -3.40 10.16 -7.88
N ASP A 21 -2.70 9.01 -7.98
CA ASP A 21 -3.34 7.69 -7.93
C ASP A 21 -3.64 7.25 -6.49
N LEU A 22 -4.81 6.62 -6.32
CA LEU A 22 -5.16 5.82 -5.15
C LEU A 22 -4.92 4.35 -5.48
N VAL A 23 -3.95 3.75 -4.81
CA VAL A 23 -3.49 2.36 -5.02
C VAL A 23 -3.89 1.51 -3.81
N ILE A 24 -4.63 0.43 -4.05
CA ILE A 24 -5.03 -0.49 -2.99
C ILE A 24 -4.18 -1.74 -3.04
N VAL A 25 -3.69 -2.16 -1.88
CA VAL A 25 -2.97 -3.42 -1.68
C VAL A 25 -3.84 -4.33 -0.82
N GLY A 26 -4.63 -5.16 -1.48
CA GLY A 26 -5.54 -6.11 -0.85
C GLY A 26 -4.85 -7.42 -0.47
N GLY A 27 -5.25 -8.03 0.64
CA GLY A 27 -4.77 -9.35 1.03
C GLY A 27 -5.32 -9.79 2.38
N ARG A 28 -5.27 -11.09 2.66
CA ARG A 28 -5.70 -11.64 3.96
C ARG A 28 -4.90 -11.03 5.12
N PRO A 29 -5.45 -11.05 6.34
CA PRO A 29 -4.64 -10.78 7.53
C PRO A 29 -3.37 -11.66 7.54
N ALA A 30 -2.24 -11.07 7.96
CA ALA A 30 -0.93 -11.73 8.06
C ALA A 30 -0.33 -12.28 6.74
N ILE A 31 -0.86 -11.93 5.57
CA ILE A 31 -0.32 -12.38 4.26
C ILE A 31 0.99 -11.67 3.86
N GLY A 32 1.36 -10.57 4.52
CA GLY A 32 2.57 -9.81 4.21
C GLY A 32 2.35 -8.44 3.56
N LYS A 33 1.14 -7.85 3.64
CA LYS A 33 0.86 -6.50 3.09
C LYS A 33 1.83 -5.44 3.64
N THR A 34 1.96 -5.38 4.96
CA THR A 34 2.91 -4.47 5.63
C THR A 34 4.35 -4.71 5.14
N SER A 35 4.77 -5.96 5.03
CA SER A 35 6.09 -6.32 4.50
C SER A 35 6.27 -5.85 3.07
N PHE A 36 5.24 -5.96 2.23
CA PHE A 36 5.28 -5.49 0.84
C PHE A 36 5.46 -3.97 0.77
N ILE A 37 4.67 -3.20 1.54
CA ILE A 37 4.84 -1.74 1.65
C ILE A 37 6.25 -1.37 2.14
N CYS A 38 6.75 -2.04 3.18
CA CYS A 38 8.11 -1.81 3.69
C CYS A 38 9.19 -2.10 2.63
N ASN A 39 8.97 -3.09 1.76
CA ASN A 39 9.90 -3.36 0.66
C ASN A 39 9.83 -2.30 -0.43
N ILE A 40 8.65 -1.79 -0.78
CA ILE A 40 8.55 -0.64 -1.69
C ILE A 40 9.36 0.54 -1.13
N ILE A 41 9.20 0.85 0.15
CA ILE A 41 9.96 1.92 0.80
C ILE A 41 11.47 1.66 0.68
N LYS A 42 11.95 0.46 1.06
CA LYS A 42 13.38 0.09 0.96
C LYS A 42 13.93 0.25 -0.45
N ASN A 43 13.19 -0.26 -1.43
CA ASN A 43 13.63 -0.28 -2.83
C ASN A 43 13.64 1.11 -3.47
N THR A 44 12.96 2.09 -2.87
CA THR A 44 12.76 3.43 -3.47
C THR A 44 13.33 4.56 -2.61
N LEU A 45 14.07 4.25 -1.55
CA LEU A 45 14.65 5.23 -0.61
C LEU A 45 15.45 6.35 -1.28
N ASP A 46 16.21 6.03 -2.34
CA ASP A 46 17.07 6.99 -3.01
C ASP A 46 16.34 7.85 -4.05
N ASN A 47 15.16 7.42 -4.49
CA ASN A 47 14.47 8.00 -5.64
C ASN A 47 13.14 8.64 -5.31
N GLN A 48 12.57 8.37 -4.13
CA GLN A 48 11.26 8.86 -3.74
C GLN A 48 11.26 9.35 -2.30
N LYS A 49 10.43 10.36 -2.03
CA LYS A 49 10.17 10.86 -0.68
C LYS A 49 8.73 10.62 -0.31
N GLY A 50 8.47 10.22 0.94
CA GLY A 50 7.12 9.88 1.33
C GLY A 50 6.87 9.81 2.83
N LEU A 51 5.61 9.54 3.16
CA LEU A 51 5.14 9.27 4.51
C LEU A 51 4.62 7.84 4.61
N PHE A 52 4.85 7.22 5.73
CA PHE A 52 4.26 5.94 6.08
C PHE A 52 3.48 6.04 7.39
N PHE A 53 2.17 6.06 7.29
CA PHE A 53 1.25 5.98 8.44
C PHE A 53 1.07 4.52 8.82
N SER A 54 1.72 4.10 9.91
CA SER A 54 1.59 2.76 10.48
C SER A 54 0.65 2.82 11.67
N MET A 55 -0.59 2.37 11.47
CA MET A 55 -1.66 2.42 12.48
C MET A 55 -1.63 1.24 13.46
N GLN A 56 -0.82 0.22 13.16
CA GLN A 56 -0.71 -0.94 14.04
C GLN A 56 -0.01 -0.56 15.35
N PHE A 57 -0.74 -0.69 16.45
CA PHE A 57 -0.21 -0.49 17.81
C PHE A 57 0.86 -1.52 18.20
N ILE A 58 0.90 -2.68 17.52
CA ILE A 58 1.87 -3.74 17.74
C ILE A 58 3.13 -3.45 16.91
N LYS A 59 4.30 -3.58 17.53
CA LYS A 59 5.59 -3.47 16.84
C LYS A 59 5.68 -4.50 15.71
N SER A 60 5.50 -4.04 14.48
CA SER A 60 5.68 -4.89 13.31
C SER A 60 7.17 -5.07 13.02
N LYS A 61 7.65 -6.32 13.00
CA LYS A 61 9.03 -6.62 12.60
C LYS A 61 9.36 -6.10 11.20
N ALA A 62 8.39 -6.09 10.28
CA ALA A 62 8.55 -5.51 8.96
C ALA A 62 8.83 -4.00 9.03
N VAL A 63 8.11 -3.25 9.88
CA VAL A 63 8.35 -1.81 10.09
C VAL A 63 9.69 -1.58 10.79
N GLU A 64 10.09 -2.46 11.70
CA GLU A 64 11.40 -2.36 12.34
C GLU A 64 12.54 -2.63 11.36
N SER A 65 12.34 -3.50 10.38
CA SER A 65 13.36 -3.83 9.38
C SER A 65 13.74 -2.68 8.44
N ILE A 66 12.90 -1.66 8.32
CA ILE A 66 13.21 -0.47 7.50
C ILE A 66 13.95 0.63 8.28
N LYS A 67 13.93 0.59 9.63
CA LYS A 67 14.58 1.63 10.45
C LYS A 67 16.07 1.82 10.20
N PRO A 68 16.89 0.75 10.05
CA PRO A 68 18.33 0.91 9.82
C PRO A 68 18.68 1.53 8.46
N THR A 69 17.78 1.43 7.48
CA THR A 69 17.98 1.93 6.12
C THR A 69 17.36 3.32 5.91
N TYR A 70 16.92 3.93 7.00
CA TYR A 70 16.21 5.19 6.99
C TYR A 70 17.14 6.33 6.61
N ASN A 71 16.94 6.87 5.42
CA ASN A 71 17.43 8.18 5.05
C ASN A 71 16.29 9.21 5.26
N ASN A 72 16.62 10.50 5.19
CA ASN A 72 15.66 11.59 5.42
C ASN A 72 14.51 11.68 4.38
N ASN A 73 14.38 10.67 3.48
CA ASN A 73 13.39 10.67 2.42
C ASN A 73 12.03 10.08 2.83
N TYR A 74 11.98 9.28 3.89
CA TYR A 74 10.71 8.75 4.41
C TYR A 74 10.55 9.02 5.90
N GLU A 75 9.36 9.48 6.30
CA GLU A 75 8.95 9.60 7.69
C GLU A 75 7.93 8.51 8.04
N ILE A 76 8.16 7.77 9.13
CA ILE A 76 7.16 6.86 9.69
C ILE A 76 6.37 7.59 10.76
N VAL A 77 5.09 7.76 10.50
CA VAL A 77 4.14 8.38 11.41
C VAL A 77 3.34 7.29 12.12
N LYS A 78 3.33 7.33 13.45
CA LYS A 78 2.62 6.38 14.30
C LYS A 78 1.52 7.10 15.08
N ASN A 79 0.54 6.32 15.53
CA ASN A 79 -0.53 6.78 16.42
C ASN A 79 -1.47 7.85 15.81
N ILE A 80 -1.47 8.02 14.50
CA ILE A 80 -2.47 8.82 13.78
C ILE A 80 -3.44 7.86 13.11
N VAL A 81 -4.71 7.94 13.52
CA VAL A 81 -5.82 7.12 13.00
C VAL A 81 -6.99 7.97 12.49
N ASP A 82 -6.86 9.29 12.54
CA ASP A 82 -7.84 10.22 11.99
C ASP A 82 -7.48 10.64 10.57
N ILE A 83 -8.44 10.58 9.65
CA ILE A 83 -8.22 10.89 8.23
C ILE A 83 -7.88 12.36 7.99
N ASP A 84 -8.46 13.27 8.76
CA ASP A 84 -8.21 14.70 8.58
C ASP A 84 -6.81 15.08 9.08
N GLU A 85 -6.34 14.42 10.13
CA GLU A 85 -4.98 14.55 10.63
C GLU A 85 -3.94 13.99 9.64
N ILE A 86 -4.25 12.84 8.99
CA ILE A 86 -3.43 12.28 7.90
C ILE A 86 -3.32 13.28 6.74
N ILE A 87 -4.44 13.87 6.32
CA ILE A 87 -4.46 14.86 5.24
C ILE A 87 -3.61 16.08 5.60
N LEU A 88 -3.77 16.61 6.80
CA LEU A 88 -3.02 17.77 7.29
C LEU A 88 -1.50 17.47 7.30
N LYS A 89 -1.10 16.35 7.91
CA LYS A 89 0.31 15.94 7.97
C LYS A 89 0.90 15.72 6.58
N THR A 90 0.11 15.16 5.67
CA THR A 90 0.53 14.97 4.27
C THR A 90 0.73 16.31 3.56
N ALA A 91 -0.19 17.25 3.74
CA ALA A 91 -0.08 18.60 3.15
C ALA A 91 1.16 19.34 3.67
N GLU A 92 1.41 19.32 4.98
CA GLU A 92 2.60 19.92 5.58
C GLU A 92 3.90 19.33 4.99
N ASN A 93 3.97 18.01 4.87
CA ASN A 93 5.15 17.34 4.31
C ASN A 93 5.29 17.56 2.81
N LYS A 94 4.19 17.65 2.08
CA LYS A 94 4.24 18.03 0.67
C LYS A 94 4.86 19.40 0.47
N MET A 95 4.48 20.37 1.30
CA MET A 95 5.03 21.74 1.23
C MET A 95 6.50 21.82 1.64
N LYS A 96 6.90 21.08 2.69
CA LYS A 96 8.25 21.16 3.25
C LYS A 96 9.28 20.31 2.51
N ASN A 97 8.88 19.12 2.09
CA ASN A 97 9.80 18.06 1.64
C ASN A 97 9.54 17.61 0.19
N ASP A 98 8.47 18.12 -0.45
CA ASP A 98 7.97 17.70 -1.76
C ASP A 98 7.82 16.19 -1.89
N ILE A 99 7.12 15.58 -0.92
CA ILE A 99 6.84 14.14 -0.95
C ILE A 99 6.04 13.74 -2.19
N SER A 100 6.25 12.54 -2.67
CA SER A 100 5.60 11.99 -3.86
C SER A 100 4.66 10.83 -3.58
N VAL A 101 4.80 10.18 -2.41
CA VAL A 101 4.05 8.98 -2.06
C VAL A 101 3.66 8.97 -0.57
N VAL A 102 2.49 8.41 -0.30
CA VAL A 102 1.97 8.19 1.06
C VAL A 102 1.51 6.75 1.18
N PHE A 103 1.94 6.06 2.23
CA PHE A 103 1.50 4.72 2.58
C PHE A 103 0.66 4.75 3.84
N ILE A 104 -0.46 4.01 3.84
CA ILE A 104 -1.40 3.89 4.97
C ILE A 104 -1.62 2.40 5.25
N ASP A 105 -1.18 1.93 6.41
CA ASP A 105 -1.31 0.55 6.86
C ASP A 105 -1.91 0.54 8.28
N ASN A 106 -3.19 0.20 8.45
CA ASN A 106 -4.12 -0.34 7.48
C ASN A 106 -5.45 0.43 7.46
N PHE A 107 -6.27 0.22 6.44
CA PHE A 107 -7.56 0.91 6.28
C PHE A 107 -8.60 0.53 7.34
N ILE A 108 -8.60 -0.71 7.82
CA ILE A 108 -9.58 -1.16 8.80
C ILE A 108 -9.45 -0.40 10.13
N ASP A 109 -8.22 -0.08 10.55
CA ASP A 109 -8.00 0.71 11.77
C ASP A 109 -8.46 2.16 11.56
N LEU A 110 -8.20 2.72 10.36
CA LEU A 110 -8.66 4.06 10.00
C LEU A 110 -10.20 4.17 10.05
N VAL A 111 -10.91 3.14 9.60
CA VAL A 111 -12.39 3.10 9.68
C VAL A 111 -12.87 2.89 11.10
N ALA A 112 -12.21 2.02 11.86
CA ALA A 112 -12.63 1.65 13.22
C ALA A 112 -12.61 2.84 14.20
N TYR A 113 -11.68 3.78 14.01
CA TYR A 113 -11.53 4.96 14.89
C TYR A 113 -12.09 6.25 14.28
N SER A 114 -12.70 6.18 13.09
CA SER A 114 -13.21 7.36 12.40
C SER A 114 -14.71 7.59 12.67
N VAL A 115 -15.10 8.85 12.70
CA VAL A 115 -16.52 9.29 12.68
C VAL A 115 -17.13 9.21 11.27
N TYR A 116 -16.28 9.03 10.24
CA TYR A 116 -16.73 8.94 8.85
C TYR A 116 -17.02 7.49 8.44
N SER A 117 -17.95 7.31 7.51
CA SER A 117 -18.14 6.02 6.85
C SER A 117 -16.92 5.64 6.01
N ALA A 118 -16.69 4.33 5.80
CA ALA A 118 -15.61 3.83 4.97
C ALA A 118 -15.59 4.50 3.58
N LYS A 119 -16.73 4.61 2.91
CA LYS A 119 -16.86 5.29 1.63
C LYS A 119 -16.37 6.74 1.67
N ARG A 120 -16.73 7.48 2.72
CA ARG A 120 -16.32 8.88 2.88
C ARG A 120 -14.80 8.99 3.07
N ILE A 121 -14.20 8.07 3.83
CA ILE A 121 -12.75 8.02 4.00
C ILE A 121 -12.06 7.73 2.67
N ILE A 122 -12.55 6.77 1.88
CA ILE A 122 -11.99 6.44 0.56
C ILE A 122 -12.03 7.66 -0.38
N LEU A 123 -13.15 8.39 -0.38
CA LEU A 123 -13.28 9.63 -1.16
C LEU A 123 -12.28 10.70 -0.71
N LYS A 124 -12.09 10.89 0.61
CA LYS A 124 -11.10 11.83 1.15
C LYS A 124 -9.66 11.42 0.75
N LEU A 125 -9.33 10.13 0.79
CA LEU A 125 -8.03 9.62 0.34
C LEU A 125 -7.79 9.89 -1.15
N LYS A 126 -8.81 9.63 -1.97
CA LYS A 126 -8.76 9.91 -3.42
C LYS A 126 -8.58 11.40 -3.71
N GLU A 127 -9.29 12.23 -2.99
CA GLU A 127 -9.20 13.68 -3.12
C GLU A 127 -7.83 14.19 -2.65
N MET A 128 -7.31 13.69 -1.53
CA MET A 128 -5.96 13.98 -1.04
C MET A 128 -4.90 13.63 -2.09
N ALA A 129 -4.96 12.42 -2.67
CA ALA A 129 -4.03 12.00 -3.71
C ALA A 129 -3.97 13.01 -4.85
N LYS A 130 -5.13 13.40 -5.39
CA LYS A 130 -5.24 14.33 -6.51
C LYS A 130 -4.83 15.76 -6.17
N ARG A 131 -5.31 16.30 -5.04
CA ARG A 131 -5.06 17.71 -4.67
C ARG A 131 -3.63 17.97 -4.25
N LEU A 132 -3.01 17.01 -3.57
CA LEU A 132 -1.64 17.14 -3.09
C LEU A 132 -0.61 16.58 -4.09
N ASP A 133 -1.04 16.07 -5.22
CA ASP A 133 -0.18 15.46 -6.24
C ASP A 133 0.78 14.43 -5.64
N VAL A 134 0.22 13.45 -4.91
CA VAL A 134 0.92 12.32 -4.30
C VAL A 134 0.22 11.01 -4.65
N ALA A 135 0.98 9.92 -4.83
CA ALA A 135 0.36 8.60 -4.88
C ALA A 135 0.03 8.13 -3.45
N VAL A 136 -1.15 7.56 -3.26
CA VAL A 136 -1.60 7.07 -1.95
C VAL A 136 -1.79 5.56 -2.03
N PHE A 137 -0.96 4.82 -1.29
CA PHE A 137 -1.10 3.38 -1.12
C PHE A 137 -1.84 3.07 0.18
N VAL A 138 -2.84 2.20 0.09
CA VAL A 138 -3.63 1.80 1.25
C VAL A 138 -3.69 0.28 1.32
N THR A 139 -3.37 -0.30 2.47
CA THR A 139 -3.57 -1.74 2.67
C THR A 139 -4.99 -2.02 3.11
N GLU A 140 -5.60 -3.05 2.49
CA GLU A 140 -6.98 -3.45 2.75
C GLU A 140 -7.06 -4.95 3.04
N HIS A 141 -7.98 -5.33 3.93
CA HIS A 141 -8.23 -6.73 4.23
C HIS A 141 -9.26 -7.34 3.27
N LEU A 142 -8.93 -8.51 2.72
CA LEU A 142 -9.87 -9.32 1.98
C LEU A 142 -10.70 -10.18 2.95
N VAL A 143 -11.99 -10.29 2.66
CA VAL A 143 -12.92 -11.09 3.47
C VAL A 143 -12.60 -12.57 3.30
N ARG A 144 -12.60 -13.31 4.40
CA ARG A 144 -12.37 -14.76 4.38
C ARG A 144 -13.49 -15.44 3.59
N ASN A 145 -13.10 -16.17 2.54
CA ASN A 145 -13.99 -17.05 1.79
C ASN A 145 -13.44 -18.49 1.82
N SER A 146 -14.18 -19.44 1.26
CA SER A 146 -13.75 -20.84 1.16
C SER A 146 -12.69 -21.09 0.09
N LYS A 147 -12.34 -20.06 -0.70
CA LYS A 147 -11.37 -20.16 -1.78
C LYS A 147 -9.94 -20.06 -1.24
N HIS A 148 -9.01 -20.73 -1.89
CA HIS A 148 -7.59 -20.60 -1.59
C HIS A 148 -6.96 -19.35 -2.20
N TYR A 149 -7.61 -18.75 -3.21
CA TYR A 149 -7.15 -17.60 -3.96
C TYR A 149 -8.13 -16.44 -3.83
N TYR A 150 -7.63 -15.25 -3.55
CA TYR A 150 -8.40 -14.03 -3.29
C TYR A 150 -8.18 -13.00 -4.41
N THR A 151 -9.25 -12.33 -4.78
CA THR A 151 -9.27 -11.28 -5.79
C THR A 151 -9.84 -9.99 -5.22
N TYR A 152 -9.91 -8.93 -6.03
CA TYR A 152 -10.52 -7.67 -5.64
C TYR A 152 -12.01 -7.80 -5.26
N HIS A 153 -12.72 -8.82 -5.73
CA HIS A 153 -14.11 -9.10 -5.34
C HIS A 153 -14.25 -9.49 -3.86
N ASP A 154 -13.18 -9.92 -3.24
CA ASP A 154 -13.16 -10.33 -1.83
C ASP A 154 -12.79 -9.16 -0.90
N MET A 155 -12.74 -7.91 -1.41
CA MET A 155 -12.48 -6.73 -0.60
C MET A 155 -13.60 -6.49 0.41
N ARG A 156 -13.21 -6.18 1.65
CA ARG A 156 -14.14 -5.87 2.72
C ARG A 156 -14.96 -4.61 2.42
N HIS A 157 -14.31 -3.60 1.83
CA HIS A 157 -14.93 -2.34 1.46
C HIS A 157 -14.98 -2.25 -0.08
N SER A 158 -16.12 -2.65 -0.64
CA SER A 158 -16.33 -2.72 -2.09
C SER A 158 -16.22 -1.38 -2.82
N ASP A 159 -16.38 -0.25 -2.10
CA ASP A 159 -16.19 1.08 -2.69
C ASP A 159 -14.78 1.29 -3.28
N PHE A 160 -13.76 0.56 -2.78
CA PHE A 160 -12.42 0.58 -3.38
C PHE A 160 -12.41 0.09 -4.83
N ILE A 161 -13.29 -0.86 -5.17
CA ILE A 161 -13.35 -1.42 -6.54
C ILE A 161 -13.63 -0.32 -7.56
N SER A 162 -14.52 0.61 -7.23
CA SER A 162 -14.90 1.71 -8.11
C SER A 162 -13.99 2.93 -7.98
N LEU A 163 -13.56 3.27 -6.78
CA LEU A 163 -12.88 4.54 -6.49
C LEU A 163 -11.36 4.49 -6.62
N ALA A 164 -10.73 3.32 -6.43
CA ALA A 164 -9.29 3.18 -6.62
C ALA A 164 -8.89 3.26 -8.09
N ASP A 165 -7.71 3.82 -8.37
CA ASP A 165 -7.11 3.82 -9.70
C ASP A 165 -6.41 2.51 -10.00
N LYS A 166 -5.74 1.96 -8.99
CA LYS A 166 -4.98 0.72 -9.08
C LYS A 166 -5.36 -0.21 -7.94
N ILE A 167 -5.44 -1.49 -8.21
CA ILE A 167 -5.68 -2.53 -7.21
C ILE A 167 -4.68 -3.65 -7.42
N LEU A 168 -3.94 -3.96 -6.37
CA LEU A 168 -3.06 -5.11 -6.27
C LEU A 168 -3.61 -6.07 -5.23
N THR A 169 -3.54 -7.38 -5.47
CA THR A 169 -3.84 -8.38 -4.45
C THR A 169 -2.62 -9.24 -4.16
N ILE A 170 -2.44 -9.54 -2.88
CA ILE A 170 -1.38 -10.41 -2.38
C ILE A 170 -1.99 -11.74 -1.97
N ASN A 171 -1.50 -12.81 -2.57
CA ASN A 171 -1.89 -14.19 -2.27
C ASN A 171 -0.65 -15.03 -1.93
N LYS A 172 -0.83 -16.06 -1.13
CA LYS A 172 0.20 -17.07 -0.92
C LYS A 172 0.13 -18.03 -2.11
N PHE A 173 1.22 -18.16 -2.85
CA PHE A 173 1.26 -19.03 -4.02
C PHE A 173 1.48 -20.47 -3.59
N ASP A 174 2.45 -20.70 -2.69
CA ASP A 174 2.80 -22.00 -2.18
C ASP A 174 3.35 -21.90 -0.75
N VAL A 175 2.97 -22.85 0.10
CA VAL A 175 3.40 -22.88 1.51
C VAL A 175 4.85 -23.31 1.64
N GLU A 176 5.29 -24.24 0.79
CA GLU A 176 6.62 -24.84 0.88
C GLU A 176 7.72 -23.95 0.31
N SER A 177 7.40 -23.20 -0.77
CA SER A 177 8.40 -22.37 -1.46
C SER A 177 8.52 -20.92 -0.93
N ASN A 178 7.74 -20.52 0.10
CA ASN A 178 7.60 -19.13 0.54
C ASN A 178 7.28 -18.14 -0.61
N ALA A 179 6.72 -18.65 -1.69
CA ALA A 179 6.33 -17.84 -2.84
C ALA A 179 5.03 -17.07 -2.54
N THR A 180 5.07 -15.79 -2.85
CA THR A 180 3.94 -14.87 -2.75
C THR A 180 3.58 -14.41 -4.16
N SER A 181 2.31 -14.44 -4.47
CA SER A 181 1.77 -13.90 -5.72
C SER A 181 1.29 -12.47 -5.50
N ILE A 182 1.74 -11.57 -6.35
CA ILE A 182 1.22 -10.20 -6.46
C ILE A 182 0.48 -10.10 -7.79
N ARG A 183 -0.80 -9.81 -7.74
CA ARG A 183 -1.62 -9.70 -8.94
C ARG A 183 -2.12 -8.28 -9.13
N ILE A 184 -1.97 -7.74 -10.34
CA ILE A 184 -2.60 -6.50 -10.76
C ILE A 184 -4.05 -6.82 -11.12
N GLU A 185 -4.98 -6.40 -10.27
CA GLU A 185 -6.40 -6.63 -10.48
C GLU A 185 -7.02 -5.51 -11.33
N LYS A 186 -6.59 -4.27 -11.07
CA LYS A 186 -7.10 -3.09 -11.74
C LYS A 186 -5.98 -2.12 -12.06
N ASP A 187 -5.97 -1.60 -13.27
CA ASP A 187 -5.17 -0.47 -13.73
C ASP A 187 -6.08 0.56 -14.40
N LEU A 188 -6.38 1.64 -13.68
CA LEU A 188 -7.38 2.65 -14.05
C LEU A 188 -8.77 2.01 -14.29
N THR A 189 -9.18 1.92 -15.56
CA THR A 189 -10.47 1.34 -15.95
C THR A 189 -10.38 -0.10 -16.42
N LYS A 190 -9.16 -0.65 -16.53
CA LYS A 190 -8.94 -2.01 -17.04
C LYS A 190 -8.66 -2.97 -15.88
N TYR A 191 -9.27 -4.15 -15.97
CA TYR A 191 -8.94 -5.29 -15.11
C TYR A 191 -7.89 -6.13 -15.84
N SER A 192 -6.73 -6.31 -15.19
CA SER A 192 -5.55 -6.88 -15.86
C SER A 192 -5.38 -8.37 -15.60
N GLY A 193 -5.42 -8.77 -14.34
CA GLY A 193 -5.13 -10.15 -13.92
C GLY A 193 -3.66 -10.59 -14.12
N VAL A 194 -2.75 -9.68 -14.46
CA VAL A 194 -1.30 -9.99 -14.55
C VAL A 194 -0.76 -10.32 -13.18
N GLU A 195 -0.03 -11.42 -13.07
CA GLU A 195 0.48 -11.97 -11.81
C GLU A 195 2.00 -12.06 -11.81
N PHE A 196 2.59 -11.68 -10.70
CA PHE A 196 4.03 -11.76 -10.44
C PHE A 196 4.29 -12.64 -9.23
N ARG A 197 5.38 -13.39 -9.26
CA ARG A 197 5.81 -14.20 -8.14
C ARG A 197 7.00 -13.54 -7.47
N LEU A 198 6.92 -13.41 -6.15
CA LEU A 198 7.99 -12.90 -5.31
C LEU A 198 8.32 -13.96 -4.25
N LYS A 199 9.61 -14.11 -3.97
CA LYS A 199 10.08 -14.94 -2.86
C LYS A 199 10.13 -14.09 -1.59
N PHE A 200 9.52 -14.56 -0.51
CA PHE A 200 9.56 -13.89 0.78
C PHE A 200 10.60 -14.51 1.69
N ASP A 201 11.51 -13.70 2.21
CA ASP A 201 12.46 -14.08 3.26
C ASP A 201 11.94 -13.66 4.63
N ASN A 202 11.66 -14.66 5.47
CA ASN A 202 11.15 -14.46 6.84
C ASN A 202 12.18 -13.81 7.79
N ASN A 203 13.48 -13.91 7.50
CA ASN A 203 14.52 -13.38 8.38
C ASN A 203 14.69 -11.86 8.16
N SER A 204 14.77 -11.45 6.90
CA SER A 204 14.95 -10.03 6.52
C SER A 204 13.64 -9.29 6.30
N PHE A 205 12.50 -9.97 6.33
CA PHE A 205 11.18 -9.44 5.95
C PHE A 205 11.21 -8.78 4.56
N SER A 206 11.94 -9.37 3.63
CA SER A 206 12.11 -8.82 2.28
C SER A 206 11.51 -9.73 1.21
N TYR A 207 11.07 -9.09 0.14
CA TYR A 207 10.64 -9.72 -1.09
C TYR A 207 11.71 -9.57 -2.16
N THR A 208 11.96 -10.63 -2.91
CA THR A 208 12.83 -10.64 -4.08
C THR A 208 12.09 -11.18 -5.29
N GLU A 209 12.38 -10.67 -6.47
CA GLU A 209 11.88 -11.23 -7.74
C GLU A 209 12.61 -12.54 -8.04
N PHE A 210 11.92 -13.47 -8.74
CA PHE A 210 12.52 -14.72 -9.21
C PHE A 210 13.39 -14.49 -10.44
#